data_114dc31eeeec93a0305ce9bdd1dfa3c6
#
_entry.id   114dc31eeeec93a0305ce9bdd1dfa3c6
#
_cell.length_a   1.000
_cell.length_b   1.000
_cell.length_c   1.000
_cell.angle_alpha   90.00
_cell.angle_beta   90.00
_cell.angle_gamma   90.00
#
_symmetry.space_group_name_H-M   'P 1'
#
loop_
_entity.id
_entity.type
_entity.pdbx_description
1 polymer ?
#
loop_
_entity_poly.entity_id
_entity_poly.type
_entity_poly.pdbx_seq_one_letter_code
_entity_poly.pdbx_strand_id
1 'polypeptide(L)'
;MAADTSNRARAEIAKRSAAERRKLAKFLAKNGLNDEKIKSLDPVILNVSWMKSKLDDAREAIGEEGITVEYDNGGGQSGVRENPAFRAYEALWKTYLSGLDMLIKLLPVEVPQEQISDIKPTSVLTLVQNRRKPDA
;
A
#
# COMPACT_ATOMS: atom_id res chain seq x y z
N MET A 1 -6.58 -0.11 30.63
CA MET A 1 -5.83 0.86 29.80
C MET A 1 -5.29 0.27 28.51
N ALA A 2 -4.65 -0.90 28.51
CA ALA A 2 -4.13 -1.54 27.29
C ALA A 2 -5.22 -1.90 26.27
N ALA A 3 -6.39 -2.37 26.70
CA ALA A 3 -7.50 -2.71 25.83
C ALA A 3 -8.10 -1.48 25.11
N ASP A 4 -8.16 -0.32 25.77
CA ASP A 4 -8.68 0.92 25.18
C ASP A 4 -7.73 1.45 24.09
N THR A 5 -6.44 1.42 24.35
CA THR A 5 -5.42 1.83 23.37
C THR A 5 -5.44 0.94 22.13
N SER A 6 -5.59 -0.36 22.31
CA SER A 6 -5.70 -1.32 21.20
C SER A 6 -6.96 -1.07 20.35
N ASN A 7 -8.08 -0.79 21.00
CA ASN A 7 -9.34 -0.50 20.30
C ASN A 7 -9.27 0.81 19.51
N ARG A 8 -8.64 1.84 20.06
CA ARG A 8 -8.42 3.11 19.35
C ARG A 8 -7.53 2.93 18.13
N ALA A 9 -6.44 2.18 18.27
CA ALA A 9 -5.54 1.88 17.16
C ALA A 9 -6.26 1.12 16.04
N ARG A 10 -7.07 0.12 16.37
CA ARG A 10 -7.88 -0.63 15.40
C ARG A 10 -8.89 0.26 14.69
N ALA A 11 -9.58 1.12 15.43
CA ALA A 11 -10.54 2.06 14.86
C ALA A 11 -9.86 3.05 13.90
N GLU A 12 -8.69 3.53 14.23
CA GLU A 12 -7.94 4.45 13.37
C GLU A 12 -7.47 3.77 12.09
N ILE A 13 -6.98 2.53 12.17
CA ILE A 13 -6.58 1.72 11.01
C ILE A 13 -7.80 1.48 10.10
N ALA A 14 -8.94 1.11 10.66
CA ALA A 14 -10.17 0.89 9.92
C ALA A 14 -10.62 2.16 9.19
N LYS A 15 -10.52 3.31 9.85
CA LYS A 15 -10.87 4.61 9.27
C LYS A 15 -9.96 4.97 8.09
N ARG A 16 -8.66 4.79 8.24
CA ARG A 16 -7.69 5.06 7.16
C ARG A 16 -7.88 4.11 5.99
N SER A 17 -8.08 2.84 6.25
CA SER A 17 -8.35 1.84 5.23
C SER A 17 -9.63 2.15 4.46
N ALA A 18 -10.69 2.57 5.14
CA ALA A 18 -11.95 2.98 4.52
C ALA A 18 -11.78 4.23 3.64
N ALA A 19 -10.97 5.17 4.07
CA ALA A 19 -10.65 6.37 3.29
C ALA A 19 -9.89 6.03 2.00
N GLU A 20 -8.90 5.17 2.09
CA GLU A 20 -8.14 4.68 0.91
C GLU A 20 -9.05 3.89 -0.05
N ARG A 21 -9.95 3.09 0.48
CA ARG A 21 -10.94 2.34 -0.32
C ARG A 21 -11.84 3.28 -1.12
N ARG A 22 -12.38 4.32 -0.50
CA ARG A 22 -13.20 5.33 -1.19
C ARG A 22 -12.42 6.04 -2.28
N LYS A 23 -11.19 6.43 -1.98
CA LYS A 23 -10.29 7.10 -2.91
C LYS A 23 -9.99 6.23 -4.14
N LEU A 24 -9.70 4.96 -3.93
CA LEU A 24 -9.42 4.00 -4.99
C LEU A 24 -10.67 3.73 -5.84
N ALA A 25 -11.83 3.51 -5.22
CA ALA A 25 -13.09 3.31 -5.93
C ALA A 25 -13.46 4.53 -6.79
N LYS A 26 -13.28 5.72 -6.26
CA LYS A 26 -13.49 6.98 -6.99
C LYS A 26 -12.56 7.11 -8.19
N PHE A 27 -11.30 6.76 -8.03
CA PHE A 27 -10.33 6.75 -9.12
C PHE A 27 -10.75 5.79 -10.24
N LEU A 28 -11.16 4.57 -9.89
CA LEU A 28 -11.59 3.58 -10.88
C LEU A 28 -12.85 4.05 -11.62
N ALA A 29 -13.82 4.61 -10.92
CA ALA A 29 -15.04 5.15 -11.52
C ALA A 29 -14.73 6.31 -12.49
N LYS A 30 -13.88 7.22 -12.07
CA LYS A 30 -13.45 8.37 -12.88
C LYS A 30 -12.75 7.95 -14.18
N ASN A 31 -12.10 6.80 -14.18
CA ASN A 31 -11.36 6.29 -15.33
C ASN A 31 -12.11 5.21 -16.12
N GLY A 32 -13.42 5.14 -15.95
CA GLY A 32 -14.29 4.38 -16.83
C GLY A 32 -14.79 3.04 -16.32
N LEU A 33 -14.47 2.67 -15.09
CA LEU A 33 -15.01 1.45 -14.50
C LEU A 33 -16.43 1.74 -13.98
N ASN A 34 -17.41 0.94 -14.39
CA ASN A 34 -18.80 1.13 -13.96
C ASN A 34 -19.02 0.61 -12.53
N ASP A 35 -20.13 1.05 -11.92
CA ASP A 35 -20.47 0.72 -10.53
C ASP A 35 -20.59 -0.79 -10.27
N GLU A 36 -21.14 -1.55 -11.22
CA GLU A 36 -21.27 -3.00 -11.08
C GLU A 36 -19.90 -3.68 -11.00
N LYS A 37 -18.97 -3.29 -11.85
CA LYS A 37 -17.60 -3.81 -11.85
C LYS A 37 -16.87 -3.42 -10.57
N ILE A 38 -17.03 -2.20 -10.11
CA ILE A 38 -16.44 -1.73 -8.86
C ILE A 38 -16.97 -2.54 -7.68
N LYS A 39 -18.26 -2.80 -7.61
CA LYS A 39 -18.87 -3.65 -6.57
C LYS A 39 -18.33 -5.08 -6.63
N SER A 40 -18.20 -5.65 -7.82
CA SER A 40 -17.64 -6.99 -8.02
C SER A 40 -16.18 -7.09 -7.60
N LEU A 41 -15.43 -6.00 -7.73
CA LEU A 41 -14.02 -5.91 -7.35
C LEU A 41 -13.81 -5.48 -5.90
N ASP A 42 -14.88 -5.31 -5.14
CA ASP A 42 -14.80 -4.79 -3.77
C ASP A 42 -13.82 -5.56 -2.87
N PRO A 43 -13.76 -6.90 -2.88
CA PRO A 43 -12.76 -7.63 -2.10
C PRO A 43 -11.31 -7.28 -2.47
N VAL A 44 -11.05 -7.06 -3.74
CA VAL A 44 -9.70 -6.65 -4.22
C VAL A 44 -9.41 -5.22 -3.79
N ILE A 45 -10.35 -4.32 -3.99
CA ILE A 45 -10.23 -2.90 -3.59
C ILE A 45 -10.01 -2.81 -2.08
N LEU A 46 -10.73 -3.58 -1.29
CA LEU A 46 -10.57 -3.65 0.16
C LEU A 46 -9.17 -4.07 0.56
N ASN A 47 -8.64 -5.15 -0.03
CA ASN A 47 -7.32 -5.65 0.29
C ASN A 47 -6.20 -4.69 -0.14
N VAL A 48 -6.32 -4.11 -1.32
CA VAL A 48 -5.35 -3.11 -1.80
C VAL A 48 -5.33 -1.89 -0.88
N SER A 49 -6.50 -1.42 -0.47
CA SER A 49 -6.64 -0.29 0.44
C SER A 49 -6.08 -0.57 1.84
N TRP A 50 -6.32 -1.78 2.35
CA TRP A 50 -5.76 -2.23 3.61
C TRP A 50 -4.23 -2.30 3.56
N MET A 51 -3.68 -2.87 2.49
CA MET A 51 -2.23 -2.94 2.28
C MET A 51 -1.60 -1.54 2.24
N LYS A 52 -2.27 -0.58 1.59
CA LYS A 52 -1.82 0.82 1.58
C LYS A 52 -1.70 1.39 2.98
N SER A 53 -2.71 1.17 3.84
CA SER A 53 -2.68 1.62 5.23
C SER A 53 -1.52 1.00 6.01
N LYS A 54 -1.29 -0.29 5.82
CA LYS A 54 -0.20 -1.03 6.48
C LYS A 54 1.18 -0.61 5.99
N LEU A 55 1.31 -0.31 4.71
CA LEU A 55 2.55 0.23 4.14
C LEU A 55 2.88 1.60 4.71
N ASP A 56 1.90 2.45 4.92
CA ASP A 56 2.09 3.76 5.54
C ASP A 56 2.56 3.63 7.00
N ASP A 57 1.95 2.72 7.77
CA ASP A 57 2.35 2.44 9.15
C ASP A 57 3.77 1.89 9.23
N ALA A 58 4.10 0.90 8.38
CA ALA A 58 5.43 0.30 8.34
C ALA A 58 6.51 1.31 7.94
N ARG A 59 6.21 2.18 6.98
CA ARG A 59 7.14 3.22 6.55
C ARG A 59 7.43 4.22 7.66
N GLU A 60 6.42 4.60 8.43
CA GLU A 60 6.58 5.47 9.60
C GLU A 60 7.44 4.81 10.67
N ALA A 61 7.16 3.55 11.00
CA ALA A 61 7.94 2.78 11.98
C ALA A 61 9.41 2.62 11.55
N ILE A 62 9.65 2.32 10.27
CA ILE A 62 11.01 2.20 9.71
C ILE A 62 11.72 3.56 9.75
N GLY A 63 11.00 4.64 9.49
CA GLY A 63 11.54 6.01 9.58
C GLY A 63 12.01 6.36 10.98
N GLU A 64 11.34 5.90 12.01
CA GLU A 64 11.71 6.10 13.41
C GLU A 64 12.84 5.17 13.87
N GLU A 65 12.76 3.89 13.54
CA GLU A 65 13.69 2.86 14.00
C GLU A 65 14.92 2.71 13.10
N GLY A 66 14.80 3.02 11.81
CA GLY A 66 15.84 2.83 10.80
C GLY A 66 15.76 1.47 10.10
N ILE A 67 16.57 1.32 9.05
CA ILE A 67 16.67 0.09 8.24
C ILE A 67 17.35 -1.02 9.02
N THR A 68 18.26 -0.66 9.95
CA THR A 68 18.94 -1.60 10.83
C THR A 68 18.58 -1.34 12.27
N VAL A 69 18.55 -2.40 13.06
CA VAL A 69 18.28 -2.33 14.51
C VAL A 69 19.38 -3.07 15.26
N GLU A 70 19.71 -2.55 16.44
CA GLU A 70 20.62 -3.22 17.37
C GLU A 70 19.91 -4.39 18.05
N TYR A 71 20.64 -5.44 18.33
CA TYR A 71 20.13 -6.56 19.11
C TYR A 71 21.14 -6.98 20.17
N ASP A 72 20.63 -7.50 21.26
CA ASP A 72 21.42 -8.11 22.35
C ASP A 72 20.71 -9.37 22.82
N ASN A 73 21.31 -10.53 22.53
CA ASN A 73 20.80 -11.83 22.94
C ASN A 73 21.39 -12.30 24.29
N GLY A 74 22.17 -11.44 24.96
CA GLY A 74 22.90 -11.81 26.19
C GLY A 74 24.19 -12.58 25.91
N GLY A 75 24.99 -12.83 26.95
CA GLY A 75 26.22 -13.62 26.83
C GLY A 75 27.26 -13.05 25.87
N GLY A 76 27.29 -11.74 25.63
CA GLY A 76 28.22 -11.11 24.70
C GLY A 76 27.79 -11.20 23.23
N GLN A 77 26.59 -11.71 22.95
CA GLN A 77 26.03 -11.78 21.59
C GLN A 77 25.17 -10.55 21.31
N SER A 78 25.82 -9.50 20.84
CA SER A 78 25.18 -8.28 20.40
C SER A 78 25.66 -7.91 19.00
N GLY A 79 24.88 -7.10 18.28
CA GLY A 79 25.25 -6.65 16.95
C GLY A 79 24.16 -5.80 16.32
N VAL A 80 24.26 -5.69 15.01
CA VAL A 80 23.30 -4.95 14.19
C VAL A 80 22.68 -5.91 13.17
N ARG A 81 21.39 -5.85 13.02
CA ARG A 81 20.67 -6.66 12.03
C ARG A 81 19.70 -5.79 11.22
N GLU A 82 19.25 -6.33 10.09
CA GLU A 82 18.18 -5.70 9.32
C GLU A 82 16.91 -5.60 10.19
N ASN A 83 16.24 -4.46 10.10
CA ASN A 83 14.96 -4.27 10.75
C ASN A 83 13.93 -5.23 10.12
N PRO A 84 13.31 -6.14 10.90
CA PRO A 84 12.30 -7.06 10.36
C PRO A 84 11.12 -6.35 9.70
N ALA A 85 10.77 -5.15 10.16
CA ALA A 85 9.71 -4.33 9.55
C ALA A 85 10.05 -3.92 8.11
N PHE A 86 11.33 -3.70 7.81
CA PHE A 86 11.78 -3.37 6.45
C PHE A 86 11.53 -4.52 5.48
N ARG A 87 11.83 -5.74 5.85
CA ARG A 87 11.57 -6.93 5.03
C ARG A 87 10.08 -7.17 4.83
N ALA A 88 9.28 -7.00 5.88
CA ALA A 88 7.83 -7.09 5.78
C ALA A 88 7.26 -6.01 4.86
N TYR A 89 7.79 -4.79 4.94
CA TYR A 89 7.44 -3.69 4.05
C TYR A 89 7.72 -4.03 2.58
N GLU A 90 8.90 -4.54 2.27
CA GLU A 90 9.26 -4.92 0.90
C GLU A 90 8.32 -5.97 0.32
N ALA A 91 8.01 -7.02 1.09
CA ALA A 91 7.11 -8.08 0.67
C ALA A 91 5.69 -7.55 0.42
N LEU A 92 5.18 -6.76 1.34
CA LEU A 92 3.85 -6.15 1.22
C LEU A 92 3.78 -5.17 0.05
N TRP A 93 4.84 -4.41 -0.18
CA TRP A 93 4.96 -3.46 -1.28
C TRP A 93 4.83 -4.14 -2.64
N LYS A 94 5.49 -5.27 -2.85
CA LYS A 94 5.39 -6.06 -4.08
C LYS A 94 3.97 -6.56 -4.30
N THR A 95 3.32 -7.06 -3.26
CA THR A 95 1.94 -7.54 -3.33
C THR A 95 0.96 -6.41 -3.61
N TYR A 96 1.15 -5.28 -2.97
CA TYR A 96 0.35 -4.07 -3.22
C TYR A 96 0.46 -3.61 -4.67
N LEU A 97 1.67 -3.55 -5.21
CA LEU A 97 1.91 -3.19 -6.61
C LEU A 97 1.20 -4.14 -7.57
N SER A 98 1.24 -5.44 -7.31
CA SER A 98 0.55 -6.45 -8.13
C SER A 98 -0.97 -6.23 -8.11
N GLY A 99 -1.54 -5.97 -6.95
CA GLY A 99 -2.97 -5.70 -6.81
C GLY A 99 -3.39 -4.42 -7.51
N LEU A 100 -2.63 -3.35 -7.33
CA LEU A 100 -2.90 -2.06 -7.98
C LEU A 100 -2.76 -2.17 -9.50
N ASP A 101 -1.73 -2.84 -9.98
CA ASP A 101 -1.52 -3.10 -11.41
C ASP A 101 -2.67 -3.88 -12.04
N MET A 102 -3.18 -4.89 -11.35
CA MET A 102 -4.33 -5.64 -11.80
C MET A 102 -5.57 -4.73 -11.98
N LEU A 103 -5.83 -3.86 -11.02
CA LEU A 103 -6.96 -2.91 -11.10
C LEU A 103 -6.79 -1.91 -12.24
N ILE A 104 -5.58 -1.39 -12.43
CA ILE A 104 -5.28 -0.44 -13.51
C ILE A 104 -5.45 -1.10 -14.89
N LYS A 105 -5.07 -2.36 -15.03
CA LYS A 105 -5.23 -3.13 -16.28
C LYS A 105 -6.69 -3.35 -16.67
N LEU A 106 -7.61 -3.29 -15.73
CA LEU A 106 -9.04 -3.42 -15.98
C LEU A 106 -9.68 -2.13 -16.53
N LEU A 107 -8.98 -1.01 -16.46
CA LEU A 107 -9.50 0.26 -16.96
C LEU A 107 -9.58 0.25 -18.49
N PRO A 108 -10.69 0.78 -19.06
CA PRO A 108 -10.90 0.74 -20.51
C PRO A 108 -10.02 1.71 -21.29
N VAL A 109 -9.44 2.70 -20.61
CA VAL A 109 -8.58 3.73 -21.21
C VAL A 109 -7.28 3.87 -20.44
N GLU A 110 -6.23 4.36 -21.10
CA GLU A 110 -4.96 4.67 -20.44
C GLU A 110 -5.15 5.82 -19.44
N VAL A 111 -4.63 5.63 -18.22
CA VAL A 111 -4.81 6.61 -17.15
C VAL A 111 -3.72 7.68 -17.24
N PRO A 112 -4.09 8.98 -17.29
CA PRO A 112 -3.10 10.06 -17.25
C PRO A 112 -2.25 10.03 -15.98
N GLN A 113 -0.99 10.41 -16.10
CA GLN A 113 0.00 10.41 -15.02
C GLN A 113 -0.47 11.23 -13.80
N GLU A 114 -1.11 12.37 -14.04
CA GLU A 114 -1.60 13.24 -12.97
C GLU A 114 -2.67 12.57 -12.10
N GLN A 115 -3.50 11.72 -12.67
CA GLN A 115 -4.53 11.00 -11.91
C GLN A 115 -3.94 9.87 -11.07
N ILE A 116 -2.87 9.26 -11.52
CA ILE A 116 -2.18 8.19 -10.79
C ILE A 116 -1.49 8.76 -9.54
N SER A 117 -0.90 9.94 -9.63
CA SER A 117 -0.21 10.59 -8.52
C SER A 117 -1.11 10.87 -7.30
N ASP A 118 -2.42 11.04 -7.53
CA ASP A 118 -3.39 11.24 -6.45
C ASP A 118 -3.58 10.02 -5.54
N ILE A 119 -3.21 8.85 -6.01
CA ILE A 119 -3.41 7.59 -5.28
C ILE A 119 -2.14 7.16 -4.57
N LYS A 120 -0.98 7.37 -5.16
CA LYS A 120 0.29 6.78 -4.74
C LYS A 120 1.46 7.70 -5.01
N PRO A 121 2.59 7.47 -4.32
CA PRO A 121 3.84 8.09 -4.74
C PRO A 121 4.10 7.84 -6.22
N THR A 122 4.30 8.93 -6.95
CA THR A 122 4.37 8.95 -8.42
C THR A 122 5.39 7.98 -8.99
N SER A 123 6.52 7.83 -8.31
CA SER A 123 7.64 7.01 -8.78
C SER A 123 7.27 5.55 -9.05
N VAL A 124 6.40 4.96 -8.25
CA VAL A 124 6.02 3.55 -8.36
C VAL A 124 5.08 3.32 -9.53
N LEU A 125 4.06 4.16 -9.65
CA LEU A 125 3.09 4.06 -10.73
C LEU A 125 3.73 4.39 -12.07
N THR A 126 4.70 5.28 -12.10
CA THR A 126 5.52 5.56 -13.28
C THR A 126 6.27 4.31 -13.74
N LEU A 127 6.84 3.54 -12.83
CA LEU A 127 7.52 2.29 -13.17
C LEU A 127 6.56 1.25 -13.76
N VAL A 128 5.37 1.11 -13.19
CA VAL A 128 4.33 0.20 -13.71
C VAL A 128 3.90 0.62 -15.11
N GLN A 129 3.68 1.90 -15.36
CA GLN A 129 3.28 2.41 -16.66
C GLN A 129 4.38 2.28 -17.70
N ASN A 130 5.61 2.57 -17.36
CA ASN A 130 6.75 2.45 -18.29
C ASN A 130 6.95 1.02 -18.78
N ARG A 131 6.63 0.02 -17.97
CA ARG A 131 6.65 -1.38 -18.39
C ARG A 131 5.60 -1.73 -19.44
N ARG A 132 4.56 -0.93 -19.58
CA ARG A 132 3.47 -1.17 -20.52
C ARG A 132 3.64 -0.46 -21.85
N LYS A 133 4.53 0.51 -21.94
CA LYS A 133 4.82 1.17 -23.21
C LYS A 133 5.53 0.18 -24.12
N PRO A 134 4.98 -0.10 -25.32
CA PRO A 134 5.71 -0.90 -26.28
C PRO A 134 7.00 -0.17 -26.63
N ASP A 135 8.08 -0.92 -26.73
CA ASP A 135 9.34 -0.39 -27.22
C ASP A 135 9.11 0.14 -28.64
N ALA A 136 9.33 1.42 -28.81
CA ALA A 136 9.17 2.07 -30.11
C ALA A 136 10.34 1.69 -31.02
#